data_74b0cfe904150cea3cc4e43d2ed39e16
#
_entry.id   74b0cfe904150cea3cc4e43d2ed39e16
#
_cell.length_a   1.000
_cell.length_b   1.000
_cell.length_c   1.000
_cell.angle_alpha   90.00
_cell.angle_beta   90.00
_cell.angle_gamma   90.00
#
_symmetry.space_group_name_H-M   'P 1'
#
loop_
_entity.id
_entity.type
_entity.pdbx_description
1 polymer ?
#
loop_
_entity_poly.entity_id
_entity_poly.type
_entity_poly.pdbx_seq_one_letter_code
_entity_poly.pdbx_strand_id
1 'polypeptide(L)'
;MFRNIWVLGVFLAAGCGGDGRTPLVIYSPHGRDLLTLFERRFEAVRPDVDVRWLDMGSQEVYDRVRSERANPQADVWFGGPSLIFASAARDSLLDCGAAPTWIDAIAPRGRGAGRCYLAAYETPAVLLYPEEALSAAEAPQDWDDLLDPRWRGQVIIRDPLASGTMRAVWGLIISRGLAATGDTGAGFAWLRRLDAQTKEYVQNPALVSEKIARQEALVTVWDLPDVLISRRRGMRIGYVFPRSGTVAIEDGIGVVRGTKRLAAARAFVEFVGGTEMQLAAARDVFRLPARLDLPADSLPDWVRDVRRRMVVADVDWSLIAERGPDWMRWWDQHVRGTGR
;
A
#
# COMPACT_ATOMS: atom_id res chain seq x y z
N MET A 1 -13.27 -45.59 -64.43
CA MET A 1 -12.77 -46.14 -63.14
C MET A 1 -12.02 -45.06 -62.42
N PHE A 2 -12.70 -44.28 -61.54
CA PHE A 2 -12.06 -43.22 -60.73
C PHE A 2 -12.08 -43.69 -59.28
N ARG A 3 -10.89 -43.84 -58.63
CA ARG A 3 -10.69 -44.23 -57.24
C ARG A 3 -10.54 -42.95 -56.39
N ASN A 4 -11.54 -42.64 -55.59
CA ASN A 4 -11.47 -41.59 -54.60
C ASN A 4 -10.58 -42.04 -53.37
N ILE A 5 -9.49 -41.35 -53.17
CA ILE A 5 -8.64 -41.50 -51.97
C ILE A 5 -9.10 -40.47 -50.95
N TRP A 6 -9.72 -40.91 -49.86
CA TRP A 6 -10.02 -40.08 -48.71
C TRP A 6 -8.76 -39.99 -47.85
N VAL A 7 -8.18 -38.80 -47.77
CA VAL A 7 -7.11 -38.49 -46.79
C VAL A 7 -7.75 -38.09 -45.46
N LEU A 8 -7.65 -38.97 -44.47
CA LEU A 8 -8.06 -38.69 -43.10
C LEU A 8 -7.00 -37.77 -42.46
N GLY A 9 -7.31 -36.47 -42.36
CA GLY A 9 -6.50 -35.52 -41.61
C GLY A 9 -6.65 -35.74 -40.12
N VAL A 10 -5.63 -36.29 -39.48
CA VAL A 10 -5.53 -36.33 -38.00
C VAL A 10 -5.20 -34.92 -37.50
N PHE A 11 -6.20 -34.22 -36.98
CA PHE A 11 -5.96 -32.98 -36.20
C PHE A 11 -5.34 -33.36 -34.87
N LEU A 12 -4.03 -33.24 -34.75
CA LEU A 12 -3.34 -33.17 -33.46
C LEU A 12 -3.74 -31.88 -32.79
N ALA A 13 -4.68 -31.95 -31.85
CA ALA A 13 -4.93 -30.88 -30.90
C ALA A 13 -3.67 -30.75 -30.02
N ALA A 14 -2.81 -29.78 -30.37
CA ALA A 14 -1.76 -29.32 -29.46
C ALA A 14 -2.47 -28.73 -28.25
N GLY A 15 -2.65 -29.52 -27.18
CA GLY A 15 -3.04 -29.03 -25.88
C GLY A 15 -1.99 -28.04 -25.42
N CYS A 16 -2.37 -26.76 -25.21
CA CYS A 16 -1.58 -25.83 -24.45
C CYS A 16 -1.37 -26.45 -23.07
N GLY A 17 -0.21 -27.06 -22.84
CA GLY A 17 0.21 -27.62 -21.57
C GLY A 17 0.43 -26.47 -20.57
N GLY A 18 -0.64 -26.05 -19.89
CA GLY A 18 -0.51 -25.42 -18.60
C GLY A 18 -0.05 -26.50 -17.62
N ASP A 19 0.74 -26.15 -16.62
CA ASP A 19 1.26 -27.07 -15.58
C ASP A 19 0.17 -27.71 -14.71
N GLY A 20 -1.09 -27.52 -15.03
CA GLY A 20 -2.27 -28.07 -14.34
C GLY A 20 -2.61 -27.35 -13.04
N ARG A 21 -1.82 -26.34 -12.62
CA ARG A 21 -2.09 -25.55 -11.42
C ARG A 21 -3.25 -24.55 -11.62
N THR A 22 -3.97 -24.29 -10.57
CA THR A 22 -5.02 -23.27 -10.55
C THR A 22 -4.40 -21.87 -10.50
N PRO A 23 -4.55 -21.01 -11.52
CA PRO A 23 -4.03 -19.65 -11.46
C PRO A 23 -4.80 -18.85 -10.41
N LEU A 24 -4.08 -18.12 -9.54
CA LEU A 24 -4.64 -17.18 -8.57
C LEU A 24 -4.12 -15.78 -8.89
N VAL A 25 -4.98 -14.92 -9.41
CA VAL A 25 -4.62 -13.57 -9.83
C VAL A 25 -4.79 -12.59 -8.69
N ILE A 26 -3.72 -11.91 -8.32
CA ILE A 26 -3.70 -10.97 -7.19
C ILE A 26 -3.28 -9.59 -7.68
N TYR A 27 -4.13 -8.57 -7.43
CA TYR A 27 -3.81 -7.18 -7.68
C TYR A 27 -3.23 -6.55 -6.42
N SER A 28 -2.09 -5.85 -6.54
CA SER A 28 -1.37 -5.32 -5.39
C SER A 28 -0.57 -4.06 -5.74
N PRO A 29 -0.49 -3.08 -4.82
CA PRO A 29 0.39 -1.93 -4.96
C PRO A 29 1.79 -2.15 -4.36
N HIS A 30 2.12 -3.37 -3.98
CA HIS A 30 3.37 -3.66 -3.29
C HIS A 30 4.47 -4.09 -4.27
N GLY A 31 5.70 -3.74 -3.91
CA GLY A 31 6.87 -4.07 -4.70
C GLY A 31 7.23 -5.56 -4.69
N ARG A 32 8.09 -5.93 -5.62
CA ARG A 32 8.49 -7.33 -5.92
C ARG A 32 8.93 -8.13 -4.70
N ASP A 33 9.64 -7.52 -3.74
CA ASP A 33 10.17 -8.26 -2.58
C ASP A 33 9.04 -8.91 -1.75
N LEU A 34 7.97 -8.15 -1.50
CA LEU A 34 6.81 -8.67 -0.80
C LEU A 34 6.08 -9.71 -1.66
N LEU A 35 5.79 -9.38 -2.92
CA LEU A 35 5.01 -10.24 -3.80
C LEU A 35 5.69 -11.60 -3.95
N THR A 36 7.00 -11.62 -4.22
CA THR A 36 7.77 -12.86 -4.36
C THR A 36 7.83 -13.68 -3.06
N LEU A 37 7.90 -13.02 -1.89
CA LEU A 37 7.88 -13.73 -0.61
C LEU A 37 6.56 -14.48 -0.41
N PHE A 38 5.43 -13.79 -0.64
CA PHE A 38 4.11 -14.37 -0.43
C PHE A 38 3.79 -15.47 -1.46
N GLU A 39 4.13 -15.26 -2.73
CA GLU A 39 4.02 -16.24 -3.80
C GLU A 39 4.73 -17.53 -3.44
N ARG A 40 6.06 -17.47 -3.23
CA ARG A 40 6.88 -18.67 -2.94
C ARG A 40 6.38 -19.45 -1.72
N ARG A 41 6.02 -18.73 -0.65
CA ARG A 41 5.57 -19.39 0.58
C ARG A 41 4.16 -19.95 0.43
N PHE A 42 3.28 -19.28 -0.30
CA PHE A 42 1.94 -19.81 -0.53
C PHE A 42 1.96 -21.02 -1.46
N GLU A 43 2.71 -20.97 -2.54
CA GLU A 43 2.86 -22.12 -3.47
C GLU A 43 3.55 -23.32 -2.81
N ALA A 44 4.43 -23.09 -1.83
CA ALA A 44 5.03 -24.19 -1.06
C ALA A 44 4.00 -24.97 -0.23
N VAL A 45 2.95 -24.32 0.28
CA VAL A 45 1.86 -24.97 1.05
C VAL A 45 0.66 -25.33 0.17
N ARG A 46 0.56 -24.73 -1.03
CA ARG A 46 -0.49 -24.98 -2.02
C ARG A 46 0.13 -25.19 -3.42
N PRO A 47 0.81 -26.33 -3.63
CA PRO A 47 1.49 -26.60 -4.91
C PRO A 47 0.52 -26.77 -6.10
N ASP A 48 -0.77 -26.89 -5.83
CA ASP A 48 -1.86 -26.92 -6.79
C ASP A 48 -2.26 -25.51 -7.31
N VAL A 49 -1.67 -24.42 -6.75
CA VAL A 49 -1.97 -23.03 -7.11
C VAL A 49 -0.76 -22.37 -7.77
N ASP A 50 -1.01 -21.55 -8.80
CA ASP A 50 -0.06 -20.70 -9.51
C ASP A 50 -0.41 -19.23 -9.22
N VAL A 51 0.36 -18.56 -8.37
CA VAL A 51 0.12 -17.16 -7.98
C VAL A 51 0.61 -16.22 -9.06
N ARG A 52 -0.26 -15.34 -9.52
CA ARG A 52 0.04 -14.34 -10.56
C ARG A 52 -0.23 -12.94 -10.06
N TRP A 53 0.79 -12.12 -10.02
CA TRP A 53 0.69 -10.74 -9.54
C TRP A 53 0.51 -9.75 -10.67
N LEU A 54 -0.37 -8.74 -10.43
CA LEU A 54 -0.34 -7.48 -11.16
C LEU A 54 -0.04 -6.37 -10.16
N ASP A 55 1.14 -5.76 -10.35
CA ASP A 55 1.62 -4.62 -9.55
C ASP A 55 1.14 -3.32 -10.19
N MET A 56 0.41 -2.49 -9.42
CA MET A 56 -0.12 -1.20 -9.85
C MET A 56 -0.47 -0.34 -8.64
N GLY A 57 -0.58 0.99 -8.79
CA GLY A 57 -0.92 1.88 -7.67
C GLY A 57 -2.26 1.55 -7.00
N SER A 58 -2.39 1.82 -5.70
CA SER A 58 -3.59 1.45 -4.91
C SER A 58 -4.89 1.98 -5.52
N GLN A 59 -4.89 3.21 -6.06
CA GLN A 59 -6.06 3.76 -6.75
C GLN A 59 -6.33 3.04 -8.07
N GLU A 60 -5.28 2.68 -8.79
CA GLU A 60 -5.40 1.95 -10.06
C GLU A 60 -5.99 0.56 -9.84
N VAL A 61 -5.61 -0.13 -8.74
CA VAL A 61 -6.27 -1.40 -8.36
C VAL A 61 -7.76 -1.22 -8.18
N TYR A 62 -8.19 -0.18 -7.43
CA TYR A 62 -9.61 0.09 -7.22
C TYR A 62 -10.35 0.36 -8.54
N ASP A 63 -9.79 1.25 -9.39
CA ASP A 63 -10.41 1.61 -10.66
C ASP A 63 -10.51 0.41 -11.59
N ARG A 64 -9.50 -0.45 -11.59
CA ARG A 64 -9.46 -1.66 -12.38
C ARG A 64 -10.46 -2.71 -11.91
N VAL A 65 -10.48 -3.04 -10.61
CA VAL A 65 -11.47 -3.97 -10.04
C VAL A 65 -12.90 -3.47 -10.30
N ARG A 66 -13.12 -2.15 -10.21
CA ARG A 66 -14.41 -1.54 -10.51
C ARG A 66 -14.78 -1.64 -11.99
N SER A 67 -13.84 -1.43 -12.91
CA SER A 67 -14.10 -1.57 -14.36
C SER A 67 -14.34 -3.01 -14.78
N GLU A 68 -13.70 -3.96 -14.10
CA GLU A 68 -13.81 -5.40 -14.36
C GLU A 68 -14.99 -6.07 -13.62
N ARG A 69 -15.82 -5.34 -12.86
CA ARG A 69 -16.87 -5.89 -11.98
C ARG A 69 -17.82 -6.90 -12.66
N ALA A 70 -18.08 -6.76 -13.98
CA ALA A 70 -18.95 -7.67 -14.73
C ALA A 70 -18.25 -8.97 -15.11
N ASN A 71 -16.89 -8.99 -15.16
CA ASN A 71 -16.07 -10.15 -15.46
C ASN A 71 -14.73 -10.00 -14.73
N PRO A 72 -14.68 -10.25 -13.41
CA PRO A 72 -13.50 -10.04 -12.57
C PRO A 72 -12.30 -10.84 -13.08
N GLN A 73 -11.17 -10.19 -13.21
CA GLN A 73 -9.91 -10.80 -13.59
C GLN A 73 -9.04 -11.10 -12.36
N ALA A 74 -9.14 -10.27 -11.33
CA ALA A 74 -8.50 -10.50 -10.05
C ALA A 74 -9.33 -11.46 -9.18
N ASP A 75 -8.65 -12.25 -8.37
CA ASP A 75 -9.23 -13.11 -7.33
C ASP A 75 -9.09 -12.48 -5.95
N VAL A 76 -7.95 -11.84 -5.70
CA VAL A 76 -7.63 -11.15 -4.45
C VAL A 76 -7.10 -9.76 -4.76
N TRP A 77 -7.50 -8.81 -3.93
CA TRP A 77 -6.84 -7.51 -3.81
C TRP A 77 -6.05 -7.51 -2.51
N PHE A 78 -4.72 -7.31 -2.60
CA PHE A 78 -3.81 -7.38 -1.46
C PHE A 78 -2.93 -6.14 -1.38
N GLY A 79 -3.16 -5.32 -0.35
CA GLY A 79 -2.40 -4.10 -0.06
C GLY A 79 -3.08 -2.82 -0.51
N GLY A 80 -2.61 -1.74 0.08
CA GLY A 80 -3.16 -0.40 -0.04
C GLY A 80 -4.09 -0.04 1.11
N PRO A 81 -4.33 1.27 1.31
CA PRO A 81 -5.05 1.78 2.47
C PRO A 81 -6.45 1.21 2.65
N SER A 82 -6.82 0.86 3.87
CA SER A 82 -8.16 0.39 4.25
C SER A 82 -9.27 1.36 3.80
N LEU A 83 -8.99 2.66 3.70
CA LEU A 83 -9.94 3.66 3.19
C LEU A 83 -10.39 3.41 1.74
N ILE A 84 -9.47 2.90 0.87
CA ILE A 84 -9.82 2.53 -0.51
C ILE A 84 -10.64 1.24 -0.53
N PHE A 85 -10.30 0.28 0.33
CA PHE A 85 -11.10 -0.93 0.54
C PHE A 85 -12.51 -0.62 1.07
N ALA A 86 -12.65 0.38 1.94
CA ALA A 86 -13.96 0.84 2.40
C ALA A 86 -14.82 1.35 1.23
N SER A 87 -14.21 2.06 0.27
CA SER A 87 -14.89 2.47 -0.96
C SER A 87 -15.26 1.27 -1.82
N ALA A 88 -14.36 0.30 -2.00
CA ALA A 88 -14.62 -0.93 -2.74
C ALA A 88 -15.75 -1.77 -2.11
N ALA A 89 -15.83 -1.82 -0.77
CA ALA A 89 -16.92 -2.50 -0.07
C ALA A 89 -18.27 -1.82 -0.29
N ARG A 90 -18.33 -0.47 -0.23
CA ARG A 90 -19.54 0.30 -0.55
C ARG A 90 -20.00 0.06 -1.99
N ASP A 91 -19.07 -0.02 -2.94
CA ASP A 91 -19.35 -0.29 -4.35
C ASP A 91 -19.64 -1.78 -4.63
N SER A 92 -19.66 -2.60 -3.58
CA SER A 92 -19.91 -4.05 -3.68
C SER A 92 -18.89 -4.79 -4.57
N LEU A 93 -17.64 -4.38 -4.57
CA LEU A 93 -16.56 -4.99 -5.36
C LEU A 93 -15.88 -6.15 -4.64
N LEU A 94 -16.10 -6.30 -3.33
CA LEU A 94 -15.48 -7.34 -2.50
C LEU A 94 -16.48 -8.41 -2.07
N ASP A 95 -15.99 -9.64 -1.87
CA ASP A 95 -16.76 -10.75 -1.29
C ASP A 95 -16.76 -10.60 0.24
N CYS A 96 -17.93 -10.48 0.84
CA CYS A 96 -18.12 -10.34 2.30
C CYS A 96 -18.52 -11.67 2.94
N GLY A 97 -17.99 -12.78 2.45
CA GLY A 97 -18.33 -14.13 2.89
C GLY A 97 -17.69 -14.54 4.23
N ALA A 98 -17.23 -15.78 4.33
CA ALA A 98 -16.63 -16.30 5.56
C ALA A 98 -15.35 -15.54 5.91
N ALA A 99 -15.29 -15.06 7.16
CA ALA A 99 -14.09 -14.43 7.70
C ALA A 99 -12.98 -15.46 7.93
N PRO A 100 -11.71 -15.09 7.77
CA PRO A 100 -10.60 -15.98 8.11
C PRO A 100 -10.48 -16.17 9.63
N THR A 101 -9.79 -17.23 10.05
CA THR A 101 -9.65 -17.62 11.46
C THR A 101 -8.93 -16.57 12.31
N TRP A 102 -8.10 -15.74 11.71
CA TRP A 102 -7.30 -14.72 12.39
C TRP A 102 -8.00 -13.36 12.57
N ILE A 103 -9.27 -13.24 12.17
CA ILE A 103 -9.98 -11.94 12.25
C ILE A 103 -10.00 -11.34 13.66
N ASP A 104 -10.08 -12.18 14.70
CA ASP A 104 -10.10 -11.71 16.08
C ASP A 104 -8.71 -11.36 16.63
N ALA A 105 -7.67 -11.70 15.90
CA ALA A 105 -6.29 -11.36 16.25
C ALA A 105 -5.88 -9.94 15.84
N ILE A 106 -6.68 -9.22 15.04
CA ILE A 106 -6.42 -7.83 14.65
C ILE A 106 -7.34 -6.86 15.38
N ALA A 107 -6.91 -5.57 15.45
CA ALA A 107 -7.71 -4.52 16.06
C ALA A 107 -9.10 -4.39 15.40
N PRO A 108 -10.17 -4.02 16.13
CA PRO A 108 -11.49 -3.81 15.55
C PRO A 108 -11.51 -2.85 14.37
N ARG A 109 -10.70 -1.78 14.39
CA ARG A 109 -10.57 -0.82 13.29
C ARG A 109 -10.07 -1.46 11.99
N GLY A 110 -9.23 -2.50 12.06
CA GLY A 110 -8.71 -3.25 10.91
C GLY A 110 -9.71 -4.26 10.33
N ARG A 111 -10.91 -4.38 10.92
CA ARG A 111 -11.99 -5.25 10.45
C ARG A 111 -12.98 -4.43 9.65
N GLY A 112 -12.79 -4.36 8.36
CA GLY A 112 -13.63 -3.56 7.47
C GLY A 112 -15.13 -3.86 7.58
N ALA A 113 -15.95 -2.91 7.14
CA ALA A 113 -17.41 -3.02 7.17
C ALA A 113 -17.87 -4.34 6.53
N GLY A 114 -18.74 -5.07 7.21
CA GLY A 114 -19.25 -6.37 6.74
C GLY A 114 -18.16 -7.45 6.63
N ARG A 115 -16.96 -7.23 7.17
CA ARG A 115 -15.79 -8.13 7.06
C ARG A 115 -15.37 -8.41 5.62
N CYS A 116 -15.64 -7.47 4.70
CA CYS A 116 -15.32 -7.62 3.28
C CYS A 116 -13.82 -7.45 3.00
N TYR A 117 -13.07 -6.84 3.91
CA TYR A 117 -11.62 -6.69 3.89
C TYR A 117 -11.09 -6.63 5.32
N LEU A 118 -9.81 -6.92 5.47
CA LEU A 118 -9.13 -6.96 6.76
C LEU A 118 -7.75 -6.30 6.62
N ALA A 119 -7.26 -5.69 7.69
CA ALA A 119 -5.89 -5.21 7.77
C ALA A 119 -4.93 -6.40 7.85
N ALA A 120 -4.02 -6.51 6.88
CA ALA A 120 -2.98 -7.52 6.88
C ALA A 120 -1.74 -7.06 7.66
N TYR A 121 -1.35 -5.80 7.51
CA TYR A 121 -0.24 -5.15 8.22
C TYR A 121 -0.46 -3.63 8.22
N GLU A 122 0.42 -2.92 8.92
CA GLU A 122 0.43 -1.46 8.98
C GLU A 122 1.65 -0.91 8.22
N THR A 123 1.46 0.20 7.51
CA THR A 123 2.51 0.94 6.83
C THR A 123 2.58 2.35 7.39
N PRO A 124 3.53 2.63 8.30
CA PRO A 124 3.75 3.99 8.80
C PRO A 124 4.38 4.88 7.74
N ALA A 125 3.93 6.14 7.64
CA ALA A 125 4.62 7.17 6.88
C ALA A 125 5.73 7.80 7.73
N VAL A 126 6.86 8.12 7.11
CA VAL A 126 8.03 8.73 7.77
C VAL A 126 8.59 9.87 6.93
N LEU A 127 9.31 10.78 7.59
CA LEU A 127 10.13 11.78 6.92
C LEU A 127 11.48 11.15 6.60
N LEU A 128 11.86 11.16 5.32
CA LEU A 128 13.05 10.49 4.80
C LEU A 128 14.08 11.54 4.39
N TYR A 129 15.37 11.28 4.68
CA TYR A 129 16.49 12.18 4.38
C TYR A 129 17.78 11.40 4.02
N PRO A 130 18.76 11.98 3.28
CA PRO A 130 20.06 11.35 3.01
C PRO A 130 21.00 11.54 4.19
N GLU A 131 21.51 10.44 4.79
CA GLU A 131 22.42 10.45 5.94
C GLU A 131 23.81 11.06 5.62
N GLU A 132 24.15 11.19 4.35
CA GLU A 132 25.40 11.84 3.92
C GLU A 132 25.32 13.36 3.88
N ALA A 133 24.11 13.92 3.77
CA ALA A 133 23.90 15.37 3.70
C ALA A 133 23.32 15.95 4.98
N LEU A 134 22.58 15.16 5.76
CA LEU A 134 21.89 15.62 6.96
C LEU A 134 22.10 14.62 8.11
N SER A 135 22.36 15.12 9.30
CA SER A 135 22.20 14.35 10.52
C SER A 135 20.71 14.18 10.87
N ALA A 136 20.39 13.23 11.73
CA ALA A 136 19.02 13.04 12.23
C ALA A 136 18.43 14.29 12.91
N ALA A 137 19.28 15.11 13.54
CA ALA A 137 18.86 16.34 14.22
C ALA A 137 18.59 17.50 13.23
N GLU A 138 19.24 17.49 12.09
CA GLU A 138 19.05 18.52 11.04
C GLU A 138 17.86 18.20 10.13
N ALA A 139 17.48 16.93 10.04
CA ALA A 139 16.30 16.50 9.30
C ALA A 139 15.01 17.07 9.90
N PRO A 140 13.94 17.23 9.11
CA PRO A 140 12.63 17.62 9.64
C PRO A 140 12.17 16.65 10.74
N GLN A 141 11.70 17.17 11.85
CA GLN A 141 11.26 16.40 13.02
C GLN A 141 9.74 16.29 13.11
N ASP A 142 9.01 17.15 12.37
CA ASP A 142 7.55 17.13 12.29
C ASP A 142 7.08 17.63 10.92
N TRP A 143 5.79 17.48 10.66
CA TRP A 143 5.17 17.90 9.41
C TRP A 143 5.43 19.36 9.07
N ASP A 144 5.31 20.26 10.06
CA ASP A 144 5.46 21.70 9.84
C ASP A 144 6.91 22.11 9.51
N ASP A 145 7.90 21.31 9.91
CA ASP A 145 9.30 21.55 9.55
C ASP A 145 9.55 21.41 8.04
N LEU A 146 8.69 20.68 7.30
CA LEU A 146 8.74 20.61 5.84
C LEU A 146 8.45 21.96 5.16
N LEU A 147 7.84 22.88 5.88
CA LEU A 147 7.48 24.21 5.40
C LEU A 147 8.60 25.24 5.58
N ASP A 148 9.73 24.89 6.21
CA ASP A 148 10.88 25.76 6.38
C ASP A 148 11.44 26.14 5.00
N PRO A 149 11.65 27.45 4.71
CA PRO A 149 12.20 27.92 3.44
C PRO A 149 13.53 27.29 3.03
N ARG A 150 14.31 26.75 3.97
CA ARG A 150 15.57 26.03 3.68
C ARG A 150 15.37 24.81 2.78
N TRP A 151 14.16 24.25 2.74
CA TRP A 151 13.81 23.10 1.90
C TRP A 151 13.32 23.48 0.51
N ARG A 152 13.32 24.77 0.14
CA ARG A 152 12.84 25.19 -1.18
C ARG A 152 13.60 24.50 -2.31
N GLY A 153 12.86 23.74 -3.15
CA GLY A 153 13.44 22.93 -4.22
C GLY A 153 14.23 21.71 -3.73
N GLN A 154 14.12 21.36 -2.43
CA GLN A 154 14.79 20.21 -1.82
C GLN A 154 13.79 19.13 -1.35
N VAL A 155 12.50 19.31 -1.57
CA VAL A 155 11.46 18.34 -1.28
C VAL A 155 11.04 17.63 -2.55
N ILE A 156 10.96 16.31 -2.53
CA ILE A 156 10.23 15.53 -3.54
C ILE A 156 9.07 14.82 -2.87
N ILE A 157 7.99 14.63 -3.59
CA ILE A 157 6.78 13.96 -3.08
C ILE A 157 6.34 12.91 -4.10
N ARG A 158 6.05 11.70 -3.65
CA ARG A 158 5.36 10.72 -4.49
C ARG A 158 3.97 11.28 -4.87
N ASP A 159 3.61 11.20 -6.14
CA ASP A 159 2.36 11.81 -6.64
C ASP A 159 1.13 11.33 -5.82
N PRO A 160 0.43 12.26 -5.14
CA PRO A 160 -0.71 11.92 -4.28
C PRO A 160 -1.91 11.35 -5.02
N LEU A 161 -2.04 11.62 -6.34
CA LEU A 161 -3.14 11.07 -7.12
C LEU A 161 -3.00 9.56 -7.33
N ALA A 162 -1.76 9.07 -7.38
CA ALA A 162 -1.46 7.64 -7.58
C ALA A 162 -1.12 6.90 -6.29
N SER A 163 -0.69 7.63 -5.23
CA SER A 163 -0.19 7.05 -3.97
C SER A 163 -1.26 7.01 -2.89
N GLY A 164 -1.60 5.81 -2.41
CA GLY A 164 -2.46 5.65 -1.24
C GLY A 164 -1.89 6.29 0.02
N THR A 165 -0.58 6.16 0.24
CA THR A 165 0.13 6.76 1.38
C THR A 165 0.05 8.28 1.36
N MET A 166 0.35 8.90 0.22
CA MET A 166 0.28 10.35 0.12
C MET A 166 -1.17 10.86 0.27
N ARG A 167 -2.17 10.12 -0.22
CA ARG A 167 -3.58 10.43 0.05
C ARG A 167 -3.90 10.41 1.54
N ALA A 168 -3.39 9.42 2.28
CA ALA A 168 -3.58 9.33 3.72
C ALA A 168 -2.89 10.50 4.45
N VAL A 169 -1.67 10.87 4.06
CA VAL A 169 -0.95 12.02 4.62
C VAL A 169 -1.65 13.34 4.28
N TRP A 170 -2.09 13.54 3.02
CA TRP A 170 -2.89 14.73 2.65
C TRP A 170 -4.19 14.80 3.44
N GLY A 171 -4.86 13.65 3.61
CA GLY A 171 -6.05 13.52 4.46
C GLY A 171 -5.77 13.95 5.90
N LEU A 172 -4.68 13.48 6.52
CA LEU A 172 -4.25 13.89 7.85
C LEU A 172 -4.07 15.41 7.93
N ILE A 173 -3.31 16.02 7.01
CA ILE A 173 -3.03 17.46 7.01
C ILE A 173 -4.31 18.28 6.85
N ILE A 174 -5.20 17.89 5.93
CA ILE A 174 -6.48 18.59 5.73
C ILE A 174 -7.40 18.43 6.95
N SER A 175 -7.47 17.22 7.54
CA SER A 175 -8.25 16.96 8.74
C SER A 175 -7.75 17.74 9.96
N ARG A 176 -6.43 17.89 10.12
CA ARG A 176 -5.84 18.75 11.17
C ARG A 176 -6.26 20.21 11.00
N GLY A 177 -6.23 20.72 9.76
CA GLY A 177 -6.73 22.06 9.45
C GLY A 177 -8.20 22.20 9.80
N LEU A 178 -9.03 21.25 9.38
CA LEU A 178 -10.46 21.22 9.67
C LEU A 178 -10.74 21.18 11.19
N ALA A 179 -10.03 20.34 11.95
CA ALA A 179 -10.17 20.26 13.40
C ALA A 179 -9.78 21.56 14.11
N ALA A 180 -8.77 22.27 13.60
CA ALA A 180 -8.27 23.51 14.20
C ALA A 180 -9.13 24.75 13.89
N THR A 181 -9.76 24.83 12.72
CA THR A 181 -10.41 26.06 12.23
C THR A 181 -11.87 25.89 11.84
N GLY A 182 -12.38 24.67 11.80
CA GLY A 182 -13.74 24.37 11.34
C GLY A 182 -13.88 24.29 9.82
N ASP A 183 -12.78 24.50 9.05
CA ASP A 183 -12.79 24.37 7.59
C ASP A 183 -11.48 23.74 7.07
N THR A 184 -11.51 23.30 5.82
CA THR A 184 -10.35 22.63 5.18
C THR A 184 -9.31 23.62 4.64
N GLY A 185 -9.60 24.92 4.64
CA GLY A 185 -8.74 25.97 4.05
C GLY A 185 -7.34 26.02 4.66
N ALA A 186 -7.24 25.85 5.99
CA ALA A 186 -5.95 25.80 6.68
C ALA A 186 -5.08 24.61 6.21
N GLY A 187 -5.68 23.43 6.03
CA GLY A 187 -4.99 22.26 5.50
C GLY A 187 -4.50 22.46 4.07
N PHE A 188 -5.34 23.02 3.21
CA PHE A 188 -4.93 23.35 1.83
C PHE A 188 -3.90 24.49 1.77
N ALA A 189 -3.95 25.47 2.67
CA ALA A 189 -2.92 26.48 2.79
C ALA A 189 -1.57 25.88 3.18
N TRP A 190 -1.57 24.90 4.09
CA TRP A 190 -0.39 24.14 4.44
C TRP A 190 0.17 23.38 3.23
N LEU A 191 -0.69 22.65 2.48
CA LEU A 191 -0.30 21.92 1.28
C LEU A 191 0.24 22.84 0.17
N ARG A 192 -0.28 24.06 0.04
CA ARG A 192 0.25 25.08 -0.90
C ARG A 192 1.65 25.55 -0.49
N ARG A 193 1.92 25.71 0.81
CA ARG A 193 3.26 26.01 1.30
C ARG A 193 4.22 24.86 1.04
N LEU A 194 3.79 23.61 1.20
CA LEU A 194 4.60 22.44 0.85
C LEU A 194 4.86 22.37 -0.66
N ASP A 195 3.87 22.66 -1.49
CA ASP A 195 4.05 22.73 -2.95
C ASP A 195 5.14 23.72 -3.36
N ALA A 196 5.24 24.87 -2.66
CA ALA A 196 6.29 25.85 -2.87
C ALA A 196 7.71 25.34 -2.51
N GLN A 197 7.84 24.35 -1.66
CA GLN A 197 9.10 23.66 -1.35
C GLN A 197 9.39 22.50 -2.30
N THR A 198 8.34 21.99 -2.96
CA THR A 198 8.39 20.74 -3.73
C THR A 198 9.06 20.94 -5.08
N LYS A 199 10.17 20.24 -5.30
CA LYS A 199 10.90 20.20 -6.58
C LYS A 199 10.16 19.38 -7.64
N GLU A 200 9.62 18.23 -7.23
CA GLU A 200 9.04 17.23 -8.13
C GLU A 200 7.98 16.37 -7.44
N TYR A 201 6.92 16.06 -8.18
CA TYR A 201 5.98 14.99 -7.85
C TYR A 201 6.39 13.73 -8.61
N VAL A 202 6.99 12.77 -7.90
CA VAL A 202 7.60 11.56 -8.46
C VAL A 202 6.52 10.55 -8.86
N GLN A 203 6.50 10.14 -10.11
CA GLN A 203 5.51 9.18 -10.63
C GLN A 203 5.86 7.71 -10.33
N ASN A 204 7.15 7.36 -10.33
CA ASN A 204 7.58 6.00 -10.04
C ASN A 204 7.99 5.85 -8.58
N PRO A 205 7.30 5.04 -7.76
CA PRO A 205 7.60 4.85 -6.34
C PRO A 205 9.02 4.33 -6.09
N ALA A 206 9.57 3.49 -6.98
CA ALA A 206 10.91 2.93 -6.81
C ALA A 206 12.01 4.01 -6.83
N LEU A 207 11.76 5.17 -7.46
CA LEU A 207 12.74 6.25 -7.56
C LEU A 207 12.80 7.15 -6.32
N VAL A 208 11.82 7.09 -5.42
CA VAL A 208 11.75 8.02 -4.27
C VAL A 208 12.99 7.88 -3.37
N SER A 209 13.26 6.68 -2.87
CA SER A 209 14.44 6.43 -2.03
C SER A 209 15.76 6.63 -2.77
N GLU A 210 15.82 6.28 -4.05
CA GLU A 210 17.01 6.48 -4.88
C GLU A 210 17.36 7.94 -5.07
N LYS A 211 16.37 8.80 -5.38
CA LYS A 211 16.56 10.25 -5.54
C LYS A 211 17.07 10.90 -4.25
N ILE A 212 16.52 10.49 -3.10
CA ILE A 212 17.02 10.97 -1.79
C ILE A 212 18.44 10.47 -1.54
N ALA A 213 18.73 9.19 -1.75
CA ALA A 213 20.07 8.65 -1.56
C ALA A 213 21.14 9.31 -2.45
N ARG A 214 20.76 9.73 -3.67
CA ARG A 214 21.62 10.49 -4.59
C ARG A 214 21.65 12.00 -4.32
N GLN A 215 20.96 12.46 -3.26
CA GLN A 215 20.86 13.88 -2.92
C GLN A 215 20.27 14.75 -4.05
N GLU A 216 19.43 14.17 -4.91
CA GLU A 216 18.66 14.94 -5.90
C GLU A 216 17.59 15.83 -5.24
N ALA A 217 17.22 15.48 -4.03
CA ALA A 217 16.49 16.25 -3.04
C ALA A 217 16.89 15.81 -1.64
N LEU A 218 16.61 16.62 -0.61
CA LEU A 218 17.05 16.35 0.75
C LEU A 218 15.96 15.80 1.65
N VAL A 219 14.68 15.92 1.27
CA VAL A 219 13.57 15.50 2.12
C VAL A 219 12.44 14.94 1.27
N THR A 220 11.79 13.90 1.81
CA THR A 220 10.50 13.41 1.31
C THR A 220 9.68 12.79 2.44
N VAL A 221 8.42 12.50 2.14
CA VAL A 221 7.56 11.64 2.96
C VAL A 221 7.46 10.29 2.26
N TRP A 222 7.68 9.18 2.98
CA TRP A 222 7.66 7.88 2.37
C TRP A 222 7.23 6.76 3.34
N ASP A 223 7.03 5.56 2.79
CA ASP A 223 6.65 4.36 3.52
C ASP A 223 7.82 3.76 4.27
N LEU A 224 7.69 3.55 5.58
CA LEU A 224 8.74 2.96 6.40
C LEU A 224 9.25 1.60 5.87
N PRO A 225 8.41 0.64 5.43
CA PRO A 225 8.89 -0.63 4.89
C PRO A 225 9.85 -0.45 3.71
N ASP A 226 9.53 0.43 2.78
CA ASP A 226 10.37 0.68 1.60
C ASP A 226 11.69 1.37 1.98
N VAL A 227 11.67 2.24 2.99
CA VAL A 227 12.88 2.84 3.57
C VAL A 227 13.77 1.76 4.16
N LEU A 228 13.22 0.84 4.97
CA LEU A 228 13.98 -0.23 5.60
C LEU A 228 14.55 -1.23 4.57
N ILE A 229 13.80 -1.55 3.52
CA ILE A 229 14.29 -2.36 2.39
C ILE A 229 15.46 -1.64 1.69
N SER A 230 15.32 -0.36 1.41
CA SER A 230 16.36 0.45 0.75
C SER A 230 17.64 0.52 1.61
N ARG A 231 17.50 0.71 2.92
CA ARG A 231 18.63 0.64 3.88
C ARG A 231 19.32 -0.73 3.87
N ARG A 232 18.55 -1.81 3.89
CA ARG A 232 19.08 -3.18 3.80
C ARG A 232 19.87 -3.43 2.49
N ARG A 233 19.50 -2.72 1.42
CA ARG A 233 20.21 -2.72 0.13
C ARG A 233 21.43 -1.79 0.09
N GLY A 234 21.76 -1.15 1.21
CA GLY A 234 22.92 -0.29 1.36
C GLY A 234 22.72 1.19 1.06
N MET A 235 21.48 1.63 0.83
CA MET A 235 21.20 3.06 0.68
C MET A 235 21.39 3.80 2.01
N ARG A 236 22.15 4.88 2.00
CA ARG A 236 22.44 5.72 3.18
C ARG A 236 21.34 6.78 3.35
N ILE A 237 20.21 6.33 3.80
CA ILE A 237 19.01 7.14 4.06
C ILE A 237 18.54 6.94 5.50
N GLY A 238 18.25 8.05 6.19
CA GLY A 238 17.67 8.07 7.52
C GLY A 238 16.19 8.41 7.49
N TYR A 239 15.49 8.15 8.59
CA TYR A 239 14.08 8.51 8.72
C TYR A 239 13.72 9.01 10.12
N VAL A 240 12.69 9.83 10.18
CA VAL A 240 12.12 10.39 11.40
C VAL A 240 10.62 10.12 11.43
N PHE A 241 10.09 9.72 12.58
CA PHE A 241 8.65 9.76 12.83
C PHE A 241 8.25 11.18 13.22
N PRO A 242 7.25 11.80 12.56
CA PRO A 242 6.74 13.11 12.96
C PRO A 242 6.30 13.11 14.42
N ARG A 243 6.76 14.09 15.22
CA ARG A 243 6.49 14.15 16.66
C ARG A 243 5.01 14.33 16.98
N SER A 244 4.29 15.07 16.16
CA SER A 244 2.84 15.28 16.31
C SER A 244 1.99 14.08 15.89
N GLY A 245 2.65 12.99 15.49
CA GLY A 245 2.03 11.75 15.03
C GLY A 245 2.00 11.57 13.54
N THR A 246 2.09 10.31 13.11
CA THR A 246 2.05 9.90 11.71
C THR A 246 0.83 9.03 11.41
N VAL A 247 0.51 8.88 10.13
CA VAL A 247 -0.45 7.88 9.68
C VAL A 247 0.21 6.49 9.74
N ALA A 248 -0.43 5.55 10.41
CA ALA A 248 -0.16 4.13 10.30
C ALA A 248 -1.24 3.53 9.40
N ILE A 249 -0.93 3.38 8.13
CA ILE A 249 -1.88 2.94 7.13
C ILE A 249 -2.14 1.45 7.32
N GLU A 250 -3.39 1.09 7.55
CA GLU A 250 -3.81 -0.30 7.55
C GLU A 250 -3.90 -0.79 6.12
N ASP A 251 -2.96 -1.65 5.72
CA ASP A 251 -2.97 -2.28 4.40
C ASP A 251 -3.98 -3.42 4.35
N GLY A 252 -4.96 -3.26 3.47
CA GLY A 252 -6.09 -4.18 3.36
C GLY A 252 -5.77 -5.44 2.56
N ILE A 253 -6.56 -6.48 2.84
CA ILE A 253 -6.69 -7.65 1.97
C ILE A 253 -8.17 -8.02 1.85
N GLY A 254 -8.62 -8.34 0.64
CA GLY A 254 -9.99 -8.75 0.39
C GLY A 254 -10.10 -9.65 -0.84
N VAL A 255 -11.10 -10.51 -0.83
CA VAL A 255 -11.45 -11.33 -2.00
C VAL A 255 -12.29 -10.50 -2.95
N VAL A 256 -11.97 -10.54 -4.24
CA VAL A 256 -12.74 -9.82 -5.26
C VAL A 256 -14.07 -10.54 -5.51
N ARG A 257 -15.17 -9.78 -5.49
CA ARG A 257 -16.50 -10.34 -5.72
C ARG A 257 -16.61 -10.91 -7.13
N GLY A 258 -17.19 -12.10 -7.24
CA GLY A 258 -17.40 -12.77 -8.52
C GLY A 258 -16.18 -13.53 -9.03
N THR A 259 -15.10 -13.65 -8.23
CA THR A 259 -13.99 -14.54 -8.56
C THR A 259 -14.45 -15.96 -8.83
N LYS A 260 -13.89 -16.61 -9.85
CA LYS A 260 -14.14 -18.02 -10.19
C LYS A 260 -13.30 -18.98 -9.33
N ARG A 261 -12.38 -18.45 -8.53
CA ARG A 261 -11.40 -19.21 -7.72
C ARG A 261 -11.55 -18.93 -6.21
N LEU A 262 -12.81 -18.83 -5.75
CA LEU A 262 -13.14 -18.40 -4.40
C LEU A 262 -12.40 -19.20 -3.31
N ALA A 263 -12.27 -20.51 -3.47
CA ALA A 263 -11.58 -21.36 -2.50
C ALA A 263 -10.08 -21.04 -2.40
N ALA A 264 -9.39 -20.84 -3.52
CA ALA A 264 -7.98 -20.46 -3.55
C ALA A 264 -7.78 -19.03 -3.02
N ALA A 265 -8.67 -18.10 -3.37
CA ALA A 265 -8.63 -16.71 -2.89
C ALA A 265 -8.79 -16.65 -1.35
N ARG A 266 -9.75 -17.38 -0.78
CA ARG A 266 -9.93 -17.45 0.67
C ARG A 266 -8.76 -18.13 1.37
N ALA A 267 -8.20 -19.20 0.78
CA ALA A 267 -7.00 -19.84 1.31
C ALA A 267 -5.79 -18.89 1.34
N PHE A 268 -5.65 -18.02 0.33
CA PHE A 268 -4.60 -17.00 0.32
C PHE A 268 -4.83 -15.94 1.40
N VAL A 269 -6.06 -15.47 1.59
CA VAL A 269 -6.40 -14.51 2.68
C VAL A 269 -6.11 -15.14 4.04
N GLU A 270 -6.48 -16.39 4.24
CA GLU A 270 -6.16 -17.14 5.48
C GLU A 270 -4.65 -17.22 5.70
N PHE A 271 -3.89 -17.58 4.67
CA PHE A 271 -2.43 -17.68 4.71
C PHE A 271 -1.74 -16.37 5.07
N VAL A 272 -2.18 -15.23 4.46
CA VAL A 272 -1.58 -13.91 4.69
C VAL A 272 -1.64 -13.50 6.16
N GLY A 273 -2.74 -13.77 6.84
CA GLY A 273 -2.89 -13.44 8.27
C GLY A 273 -2.38 -14.52 9.22
N GLY A 274 -1.88 -15.64 8.71
CA GLY A 274 -1.29 -16.71 9.54
C GLY A 274 -0.08 -16.23 10.33
N THR A 275 0.10 -16.71 11.55
CA THR A 275 1.20 -16.29 12.46
C THR A 275 2.56 -16.39 11.80
N GLU A 276 2.87 -17.51 11.16
CA GLU A 276 4.16 -17.74 10.50
C GLU A 276 4.40 -16.73 9.38
N MET A 277 3.37 -16.46 8.55
CA MET A 277 3.50 -15.53 7.44
C MET A 277 3.64 -14.08 7.89
N GLN A 278 2.92 -13.68 8.94
CA GLN A 278 3.05 -12.36 9.55
C GLN A 278 4.45 -12.14 10.13
N LEU A 279 5.01 -13.12 10.83
CA LEU A 279 6.39 -13.07 11.33
C LEU A 279 7.42 -13.07 10.19
N ALA A 280 7.20 -13.83 9.13
CA ALA A 280 8.06 -13.83 7.97
C ALA A 280 8.03 -12.48 7.23
N ALA A 281 6.85 -11.90 7.04
CA ALA A 281 6.72 -10.58 6.43
C ALA A 281 7.42 -9.49 7.25
N ALA A 282 7.35 -9.57 8.59
CA ALA A 282 8.08 -8.66 9.46
C ALA A 282 9.60 -8.82 9.31
N ARG A 283 10.14 -10.05 9.27
CA ARG A 283 11.57 -10.31 9.18
C ARG A 283 12.15 -10.00 7.79
N ASP A 284 11.44 -10.45 6.75
CA ASP A 284 12.01 -10.55 5.42
C ASP A 284 11.73 -9.30 4.56
N VAL A 285 10.57 -8.63 4.79
CA VAL A 285 10.13 -7.48 3.98
C VAL A 285 9.60 -6.31 4.81
N PHE A 286 9.94 -6.26 6.09
CA PHE A 286 9.66 -5.14 7.00
C PHE A 286 8.19 -4.71 7.06
N ARG A 287 7.25 -5.68 7.05
CA ARG A 287 5.83 -5.34 7.27
C ARG A 287 5.52 -5.34 8.77
N LEU A 288 4.95 -4.25 9.25
CA LEU A 288 4.51 -4.14 10.65
C LEU A 288 3.22 -4.96 10.80
N PRO A 289 3.22 -6.07 11.57
CA PRO A 289 2.06 -6.94 11.65
C PRO A 289 0.82 -6.24 12.21
N ALA A 290 -0.33 -6.42 11.56
CA ALA A 290 -1.62 -5.98 12.11
C ALA A 290 -2.12 -6.89 13.24
N ARG A 291 -1.62 -8.12 13.34
CA ARG A 291 -1.93 -9.05 14.44
C ARG A 291 -1.38 -8.54 15.78
N LEU A 292 -2.22 -8.64 16.80
CA LEU A 292 -1.92 -8.21 18.17
C LEU A 292 -1.46 -9.36 19.08
N ASP A 293 -1.70 -10.59 18.67
CA ASP A 293 -1.45 -11.82 19.44
C ASP A 293 -0.13 -12.52 19.12
N LEU A 294 0.73 -11.88 18.30
CA LEU A 294 2.05 -12.45 17.98
C LEU A 294 2.96 -12.40 19.20
N PRO A 295 3.71 -13.52 19.49
CA PRO A 295 4.62 -13.56 20.61
C PRO A 295 5.69 -12.46 20.49
N ALA A 296 5.84 -11.64 21.53
CA ALA A 296 6.76 -10.50 21.53
C ALA A 296 8.22 -10.90 21.23
N ASP A 297 8.65 -12.07 21.74
CA ASP A 297 10.00 -12.59 21.55
C ASP A 297 10.24 -13.09 20.10
N SER A 298 9.16 -13.36 19.35
CA SER A 298 9.24 -13.77 17.94
C SER A 298 9.30 -12.58 16.97
N LEU A 299 8.98 -11.38 17.45
CA LEU A 299 8.99 -10.16 16.64
C LEU A 299 10.43 -9.65 16.47
N PRO A 300 10.83 -9.21 15.25
CA PRO A 300 12.10 -8.53 15.03
C PRO A 300 12.25 -7.27 15.89
N ASP A 301 13.50 -6.93 16.25
CA ASP A 301 13.79 -5.74 17.06
C ASP A 301 13.24 -4.45 16.48
N TRP A 302 13.27 -4.30 15.17
CA TRP A 302 12.76 -3.12 14.50
C TRP A 302 11.25 -2.92 14.73
N VAL A 303 10.45 -4.00 14.84
CA VAL A 303 9.00 -3.91 15.14
C VAL A 303 8.80 -3.32 16.55
N ARG A 304 9.58 -3.81 17.53
CA ARG A 304 9.53 -3.32 18.90
C ARG A 304 9.98 -1.85 18.98
N ASP A 305 11.03 -1.49 18.22
CA ASP A 305 11.52 -0.11 18.16
C ASP A 305 10.48 0.83 17.52
N VAL A 306 9.90 0.46 16.40
CA VAL A 306 8.84 1.24 15.74
C VAL A 306 7.65 1.45 16.67
N ARG A 307 7.12 0.39 17.29
CA ARG A 307 5.97 0.48 18.20
C ARG A 307 6.26 1.38 19.43
N ARG A 308 7.51 1.46 19.87
CA ARG A 308 7.92 2.33 21.00
C ARG A 308 8.06 3.79 20.58
N ARG A 309 8.56 4.06 19.37
CA ARG A 309 8.90 5.41 18.88
C ARG A 309 7.78 6.10 18.12
N MET A 310 6.93 5.32 17.45
CA MET A 310 5.88 5.85 16.61
C MET A 310 4.70 6.36 17.44
N VAL A 311 4.36 7.63 17.23
CA VAL A 311 3.08 8.18 17.67
C VAL A 311 2.13 8.09 16.49
N VAL A 312 1.02 7.39 16.65
CA VAL A 312 -0.04 7.31 15.62
C VAL A 312 -0.94 8.53 15.77
N ALA A 313 -1.12 9.27 14.70
CA ALA A 313 -2.03 10.41 14.67
C ALA A 313 -3.48 9.95 14.83
N ASP A 314 -4.26 10.69 15.60
CA ASP A 314 -5.70 10.51 15.66
C ASP A 314 -6.33 11.05 14.38
N VAL A 315 -6.84 10.18 13.55
CA VAL A 315 -7.36 10.49 12.21
C VAL A 315 -8.74 9.91 12.04
N ASP A 316 -9.70 10.74 11.67
CA ASP A 316 -11.02 10.27 11.23
C ASP A 316 -10.93 9.68 9.82
N TRP A 317 -10.63 8.37 9.78
CA TRP A 317 -10.52 7.63 8.52
C TRP A 317 -11.85 7.58 7.75
N SER A 318 -12.99 7.67 8.43
CA SER A 318 -14.32 7.67 7.77
C SER A 318 -14.52 8.96 6.99
N LEU A 319 -14.15 10.08 7.59
CA LEU A 319 -14.17 11.39 6.94
C LEU A 319 -13.23 11.44 5.72
N ILE A 320 -12.01 10.91 5.89
CA ILE A 320 -11.03 10.86 4.79
C ILE A 320 -11.52 9.94 3.67
N ALA A 321 -12.13 8.80 3.98
CA ALA A 321 -12.69 7.89 2.98
C ALA A 321 -13.84 8.53 2.21
N GLU A 322 -14.66 9.37 2.87
CA GLU A 322 -15.79 10.07 2.25
C GLU A 322 -15.33 11.27 1.41
N ARG A 323 -14.50 12.14 1.99
CA ARG A 323 -14.18 13.46 1.41
C ARG A 323 -12.86 13.45 0.62
N GLY A 324 -12.00 12.47 0.86
CA GLY A 324 -10.67 12.39 0.27
C GLY A 324 -10.64 12.49 -1.26
N PRO A 325 -11.54 11.81 -2.01
CA PRO A 325 -11.56 11.96 -3.47
C PRO A 325 -11.79 13.41 -3.93
N ASP A 326 -12.67 14.15 -3.24
CA ASP A 326 -12.92 15.55 -3.54
C ASP A 326 -11.74 16.43 -3.15
N TRP A 327 -11.14 16.19 -1.99
CA TRP A 327 -9.95 16.89 -1.54
C TRP A 327 -8.78 16.72 -2.50
N MET A 328 -8.58 15.51 -3.05
CA MET A 328 -7.51 15.25 -4.02
C MET A 328 -7.76 15.97 -5.34
N ARG A 329 -8.99 15.98 -5.86
CA ARG A 329 -9.35 16.74 -7.06
C ARG A 329 -9.12 18.24 -6.85
N TRP A 330 -9.56 18.77 -5.71
CA TRP A 330 -9.41 20.19 -5.39
C TRP A 330 -7.92 20.57 -5.27
N TRP A 331 -7.13 19.74 -4.58
CA TRP A 331 -5.68 19.92 -4.44
C TRP A 331 -4.99 19.95 -5.82
N ASP A 332 -5.30 18.99 -6.68
CA ASP A 332 -4.71 18.93 -8.02
C ASP A 332 -5.00 20.18 -8.87
N GLN A 333 -6.22 20.70 -8.77
CA GLN A 333 -6.68 21.84 -9.55
C GLN A 333 -6.21 23.21 -8.99
N HIS A 334 -6.01 23.31 -7.66
CA HIS A 334 -5.87 24.62 -7.01
C HIS A 334 -4.59 24.78 -6.17
N VAL A 335 -3.83 23.70 -5.95
CA VAL A 335 -2.62 23.71 -5.14
C VAL A 335 -1.40 23.27 -5.93
N ARG A 336 -1.51 22.14 -6.63
CA ARG A 336 -0.41 21.55 -7.35
C ARG A 336 0.23 22.51 -8.35
N GLY A 337 1.53 22.81 -8.19
CA GLY A 337 2.30 23.68 -9.06
C GLY A 337 2.01 25.17 -8.91
N THR A 338 1.15 25.58 -7.97
CA THR A 338 0.83 27.00 -7.74
C THR A 338 1.81 27.70 -6.82
N GLY A 339 2.63 26.96 -6.10
CA GLY A 339 3.65 27.50 -5.19
C GLY A 339 5.02 27.75 -5.83
N ARG A 340 5.17 27.44 -7.12
CA ARG A 340 6.43 27.56 -7.88
C ARG A 340 6.60 28.92 -8.51
#